data_40ed8c3f7aea2235b2baf48c21fad0a6
#
_entry.id   40ed8c3f7aea2235b2baf48c21fad0a6
#
_cell.length_a   1.000
_cell.length_b   1.000
_cell.length_c   1.000
_cell.angle_alpha   90.00
_cell.angle_beta   90.00
_cell.angle_gamma   90.00
#
_symmetry.space_group_name_H-M   'P 1'
#
loop_
_entity.id
_entity.type
_entity.pdbx_description
1 polymer ?
#
loop_
_entity_poly.entity_id
_entity_poly.type
_entity_poly.pdbx_seq_one_letter_code
_entity_poly.pdbx_strand_id
1 'polypeptide(L)'
;MGETVIEKIIRNNVGKTVKPGDIVTVNVDRVMIHDIFIPFVAEKFEEMGFTKLWDPDKVVLIYDHLVPASQLDDTRHFHAGDAFAKKYGMKNVHRSDGICHQLMTEAGYVKPGNIVFGTDSHTTTYGCVGAFSSGIGYTEMASILGTGTMWIKVPETIKVVVDGELPDNVMSKDIILRLIGDLGADGATYRALEFTGSTVKNMTVASRMTMANMAIEAGAKCALFTPDEKTAEYCGIELNDFQKSLSGDTDATYIKTITYRAEDFVPVMACPSQVDKIRDVSDLEGTEIDQVFIGSCTNGRLEDLKAAAEVLKGKKVAKYVKLIVTPASRKIYRQAIDMGIMDVLAEAGAIITHPGCGLCCGRTGGILTDGERVVATNNRNFLGRMGTSKVEIYLASPKTAAACAVAGKIVKPE
;
A
#
# COMPACT_ATOMS: atom_id res chain seq x y z
N MET A 1 12.49 9.70 -29.47
CA MET A 1 12.89 8.93 -28.27
C MET A 1 11.61 8.71 -27.50
N GLY A 2 11.25 7.46 -27.27
CA GLY A 2 10.01 7.09 -26.59
C GLY A 2 10.02 7.51 -25.11
N GLU A 3 8.85 7.60 -24.53
CA GLU A 3 8.62 8.04 -23.16
C GLU A 3 8.17 6.87 -22.27
N THR A 4 8.63 6.84 -21.04
CA THR A 4 8.12 5.97 -19.97
C THR A 4 6.75 6.46 -19.49
N VAL A 5 6.01 5.65 -18.74
CA VAL A 5 4.72 6.05 -18.19
C VAL A 5 4.84 7.32 -17.35
N ILE A 6 5.89 7.42 -16.51
CA ILE A 6 6.09 8.59 -15.64
C ILE A 6 6.37 9.87 -16.43
N GLU A 7 7.17 9.80 -17.50
CA GLU A 7 7.44 10.94 -18.36
C GLU A 7 6.16 11.44 -19.05
N LYS A 8 5.31 10.53 -19.54
CA LYS A 8 4.00 10.87 -20.13
C LYS A 8 3.08 11.59 -19.15
N ILE A 9 2.99 11.10 -17.90
CA ILE A 9 2.16 11.72 -16.87
C ILE A 9 2.66 13.14 -16.56
N ILE A 10 3.96 13.30 -16.33
CA ILE A 10 4.55 14.59 -15.99
C ILE A 10 4.44 15.56 -17.19
N ARG A 11 4.77 15.11 -18.39
CA ARG A 11 4.64 15.90 -19.62
C ARG A 11 3.21 16.44 -19.81
N ASN A 12 2.22 15.58 -19.63
CA ASN A 12 0.81 15.98 -19.75
C ASN A 12 0.43 17.06 -18.71
N ASN A 13 0.95 16.94 -17.49
CA ASN A 13 0.66 17.86 -16.40
C ASN A 13 1.33 19.24 -16.59
N VAL A 14 2.61 19.25 -17.00
CA VAL A 14 3.38 20.49 -17.14
C VAL A 14 3.29 21.12 -18.54
N GLY A 15 2.69 20.42 -19.52
CA GLY A 15 2.49 20.91 -20.89
C GLY A 15 3.78 21.02 -21.73
N LYS A 16 4.87 20.37 -21.33
CA LYS A 16 6.16 20.35 -22.07
C LYS A 16 6.86 19.02 -21.93
N THR A 17 7.68 18.67 -22.93
CA THR A 17 8.54 17.47 -22.85
C THR A 17 9.45 17.53 -21.65
N VAL A 18 9.60 16.40 -20.98
CA VAL A 18 10.46 16.23 -19.80
C VAL A 18 11.39 15.04 -20.01
N LYS A 19 12.50 15.03 -19.26
CA LYS A 19 13.46 13.92 -19.24
C LYS A 19 13.83 13.59 -17.79
N PRO A 20 14.24 12.35 -17.51
CA PRO A 20 14.78 12.00 -16.21
C PRO A 20 15.88 12.99 -15.79
N GLY A 21 15.80 13.47 -14.55
CA GLY A 21 16.70 14.48 -14.00
C GLY A 21 16.21 15.93 -14.08
N ASP A 22 15.24 16.24 -14.94
CA ASP A 22 14.64 17.59 -15.01
C ASP A 22 13.93 17.92 -13.69
N ILE A 23 14.06 19.17 -13.26
CA ILE A 23 13.29 19.72 -12.14
C ILE A 23 12.11 20.49 -12.71
N VAL A 24 10.91 20.09 -12.34
CA VAL A 24 9.68 20.69 -12.81
C VAL A 24 8.70 20.96 -11.66
N THR A 25 7.86 21.98 -11.82
CA THR A 25 6.74 22.23 -10.90
C THR A 25 5.49 21.63 -11.51
N VAL A 26 4.90 20.67 -10.82
CA VAL A 26 3.67 19.97 -11.22
C VAL A 26 2.46 20.57 -10.52
N ASN A 27 1.32 20.55 -11.21
CA ASN A 27 0.02 20.83 -10.60
C ASN A 27 -0.47 19.57 -9.89
N VAL A 28 -0.93 19.71 -8.66
CA VAL A 28 -1.39 18.58 -7.84
C VAL A 28 -2.88 18.34 -8.07
N ASP A 29 -3.24 17.11 -8.43
CA ASP A 29 -4.64 16.75 -8.67
C ASP A 29 -5.38 16.44 -7.38
N ARG A 30 -4.70 15.83 -6.40
CA ARG A 30 -5.29 15.40 -5.13
C ARG A 30 -4.22 15.27 -4.05
N VAL A 31 -4.61 15.51 -2.81
CA VAL A 31 -3.77 15.20 -1.64
C VAL A 31 -4.53 14.38 -0.61
N MET A 32 -3.80 13.52 0.10
CA MET A 32 -4.29 12.74 1.23
C MET A 32 -3.49 13.09 2.49
N ILE A 33 -4.20 13.36 3.58
CA ILE A 33 -3.62 13.60 4.90
C ILE A 33 -4.26 12.59 5.86
N HIS A 34 -3.44 11.87 6.64
CA HIS A 34 -3.97 10.97 7.67
C HIS A 34 -3.85 11.58 9.08
N ASP A 35 -4.53 10.96 10.02
CA ASP A 35 -4.72 11.45 11.39
C ASP A 35 -3.43 11.75 12.16
N ILE A 36 -2.34 10.99 11.97
CA ILE A 36 -1.09 11.25 12.68
C ILE A 36 -0.48 12.59 12.27
N PHE A 37 -0.53 12.94 10.98
CA PHE A 37 0.19 14.12 10.47
C PHE A 37 -0.65 15.40 10.38
N ILE A 38 -1.97 15.33 10.46
CA ILE A 38 -2.82 16.53 10.32
C ILE A 38 -2.49 17.65 11.32
N PRO A 39 -2.13 17.42 12.60
CA PRO A 39 -1.75 18.52 13.49
C PRO A 39 -0.52 19.26 12.99
N PHE A 40 0.50 18.55 12.53
CA PHE A 40 1.75 19.14 12.04
C PHE A 40 1.57 19.85 10.70
N VAL A 41 0.73 19.32 9.82
CA VAL A 41 0.36 19.98 8.55
C VAL A 41 -0.37 21.28 8.84
N ALA A 42 -1.34 21.28 9.78
CA ALA A 42 -2.12 22.45 10.16
C ALA A 42 -1.22 23.56 10.73
N GLU A 43 -0.32 23.20 11.65
CA GLU A 43 0.64 24.14 12.23
C GLU A 43 1.52 24.79 11.15
N LYS A 44 2.13 23.98 10.27
CA LYS A 44 3.00 24.49 9.19
C LYS A 44 2.24 25.33 8.16
N PHE A 45 1.01 24.97 7.85
CA PHE A 45 0.15 25.72 6.96
C PHE A 45 -0.10 27.16 7.49
N GLU A 46 -0.37 27.28 8.78
CA GLU A 46 -0.58 28.58 9.44
C GLU A 46 0.73 29.35 9.60
N GLU A 47 1.85 28.71 9.97
CA GLU A 47 3.17 29.33 10.03
C GLU A 47 3.62 29.91 8.68
N MET A 48 3.28 29.24 7.56
CA MET A 48 3.54 29.76 6.21
C MET A 48 2.65 30.95 5.82
N GLY A 49 1.70 31.34 6.68
CA GLY A 49 0.81 32.46 6.45
C GLY A 49 -0.34 32.19 5.49
N PHE A 50 -0.61 30.95 5.16
CA PHE A 50 -1.76 30.61 4.32
C PHE A 50 -3.07 30.78 5.09
N THR A 51 -4.07 31.40 4.44
CA THR A 51 -5.38 31.68 5.01
C THR A 51 -6.52 30.93 4.36
N LYS A 52 -6.24 30.21 3.27
CA LYS A 52 -7.20 29.38 2.52
C LYS A 52 -6.50 28.22 1.83
N LEU A 53 -7.20 27.10 1.68
CA LEU A 53 -6.74 26.00 0.83
C LEU A 53 -6.82 26.42 -0.64
N TRP A 54 -5.89 25.88 -1.46
CA TRP A 54 -5.94 26.10 -2.91
C TRP A 54 -7.23 25.53 -3.53
N ASP A 55 -7.68 24.38 -3.05
CA ASP A 55 -8.92 23.72 -3.44
C ASP A 55 -9.38 22.75 -2.35
N PRO A 56 -10.39 23.10 -1.51
CA PRO A 56 -10.88 22.23 -0.45
C PRO A 56 -11.43 20.88 -0.93
N ASP A 57 -11.91 20.81 -2.19
CA ASP A 57 -12.48 19.58 -2.76
C ASP A 57 -11.40 18.57 -3.17
N LYS A 58 -10.16 19.03 -3.28
CA LYS A 58 -9.00 18.19 -3.63
C LYS A 58 -8.23 17.67 -2.42
N VAL A 59 -8.59 18.06 -1.21
CA VAL A 59 -7.95 17.62 0.02
C VAL A 59 -8.80 16.53 0.67
N VAL A 60 -8.20 15.38 0.95
CA VAL A 60 -8.86 14.24 1.62
C VAL A 60 -8.18 14.02 2.97
N LEU A 61 -8.95 14.12 4.05
CA LEU A 61 -8.51 13.81 5.42
C LEU A 61 -9.08 12.47 5.83
N ILE A 62 -8.20 11.55 6.28
CA ILE A 62 -8.60 10.19 6.64
C ILE A 62 -8.07 9.86 8.03
N TYR A 63 -8.97 9.44 8.90
CA TYR A 63 -8.65 8.92 10.22
C TYR A 63 -8.62 7.39 10.16
N ASP A 64 -7.43 6.79 10.17
CA ASP A 64 -7.24 5.36 9.97
C ASP A 64 -6.10 4.74 10.79
N HIS A 65 -5.13 5.53 11.25
CA HIS A 65 -3.98 5.05 12.04
C HIS A 65 -4.27 5.02 13.54
N LEU A 66 -5.02 6.01 14.04
CA LEU A 66 -5.33 6.19 15.45
C LEU A 66 -6.78 5.81 15.81
N VAL A 67 -7.55 5.29 14.86
CA VAL A 67 -8.96 4.94 15.03
C VAL A 67 -9.13 3.43 15.27
N PRO A 68 -9.96 3.04 16.28
CA PRO A 68 -10.44 3.89 17.39
C PRO A 68 -9.28 4.33 18.29
N ALA A 69 -9.42 5.51 18.92
CA ALA A 69 -8.40 6.02 19.83
C ALA A 69 -8.06 5.01 20.92
N SER A 70 -6.78 4.72 21.11
CA SER A 70 -6.28 3.79 22.12
C SER A 70 -5.64 4.50 23.32
N GLN A 71 -5.36 5.79 23.19
CA GLN A 71 -4.78 6.63 24.22
C GLN A 71 -5.27 8.08 24.08
N LEU A 72 -5.12 8.87 25.14
CA LEU A 72 -5.63 10.24 25.20
C LEU A 72 -5.05 11.15 24.11
N ASP A 73 -3.78 10.97 23.77
CA ASP A 73 -3.13 11.76 22.72
C ASP A 73 -3.75 11.55 21.33
N ASP A 74 -4.26 10.36 21.03
CA ASP A 74 -4.94 10.08 19.76
C ASP A 74 -6.13 11.03 19.55
N THR A 75 -6.86 11.36 20.63
CA THR A 75 -8.01 12.26 20.57
C THR A 75 -7.63 13.70 20.24
N ARG A 76 -6.42 14.14 20.62
CA ARG A 76 -5.91 15.48 20.28
C ARG A 76 -5.69 15.62 18.77
N HIS A 77 -5.19 14.58 18.12
CA HIS A 77 -5.04 14.54 16.67
C HIS A 77 -6.39 14.68 15.97
N PHE A 78 -7.43 13.99 16.46
CA PHE A 78 -8.79 14.12 15.91
C PHE A 78 -9.35 15.52 16.07
N HIS A 79 -9.18 16.13 17.24
CA HIS A 79 -9.62 17.51 17.47
C HIS A 79 -8.91 18.52 16.55
N ALA A 80 -7.61 18.38 16.37
CA ALA A 80 -6.84 19.25 15.48
C ALA A 80 -7.30 19.09 14.02
N GLY A 81 -7.47 17.86 13.55
CA GLY A 81 -7.95 17.58 12.20
C GLY A 81 -9.36 18.11 11.95
N ASP A 82 -10.27 17.92 12.90
CA ASP A 82 -11.64 18.42 12.81
C ASP A 82 -11.71 19.95 12.80
N ALA A 83 -10.92 20.59 13.64
CA ALA A 83 -10.82 22.06 13.68
C ALA A 83 -10.29 22.61 12.35
N PHE A 84 -9.23 22.00 11.81
CA PHE A 84 -8.66 22.38 10.53
C PHE A 84 -9.65 22.17 9.38
N ALA A 85 -10.27 20.97 9.29
CA ALA A 85 -11.25 20.66 8.26
C ALA A 85 -12.44 21.64 8.25
N LYS A 86 -12.98 21.96 9.45
CA LYS A 86 -14.08 22.94 9.59
C LYS A 86 -13.65 24.35 9.22
N LYS A 87 -12.47 24.79 9.71
CA LYS A 87 -11.95 26.14 9.48
C LYS A 87 -11.75 26.42 8.00
N TYR A 88 -11.24 25.44 7.25
CA TYR A 88 -10.89 25.60 5.84
C TYR A 88 -11.88 24.95 4.86
N GLY A 89 -13.03 24.48 5.33
CA GLY A 89 -14.13 24.00 4.49
C GLY A 89 -13.84 22.69 3.74
N MET A 90 -13.02 21.81 4.30
CA MET A 90 -12.76 20.49 3.70
C MET A 90 -14.03 19.64 3.67
N LYS A 91 -14.33 19.05 2.51
CA LYS A 91 -15.53 18.20 2.33
C LYS A 91 -15.25 16.72 2.44
N ASN A 92 -14.04 16.30 2.08
CA ASN A 92 -13.68 14.89 2.02
C ASN A 92 -12.98 14.48 3.33
N VAL A 93 -13.78 14.13 4.35
CA VAL A 93 -13.30 13.70 5.67
C VAL A 93 -13.86 12.32 5.99
N HIS A 94 -12.98 11.33 6.15
CA HIS A 94 -13.30 9.94 6.48
C HIS A 94 -12.86 9.61 7.89
N ARG A 95 -13.78 9.13 8.73
CA ARG A 95 -13.50 8.93 10.17
C ARG A 95 -13.29 7.49 10.60
N SER A 96 -13.79 6.54 9.86
CA SER A 96 -13.73 5.12 10.22
C SER A 96 -14.11 4.24 9.04
N ASP A 97 -13.84 4.71 7.84
CA ASP A 97 -14.26 4.00 6.62
C ASP A 97 -13.23 2.97 6.16
N GLY A 98 -11.99 3.10 6.62
CA GLY A 98 -10.90 2.19 6.28
C GLY A 98 -9.56 2.90 6.13
N ILE A 99 -8.57 2.15 5.66
CA ILE A 99 -7.19 2.61 5.46
C ILE A 99 -7.12 3.62 4.32
N CYS A 100 -6.37 4.70 4.51
CA CYS A 100 -6.24 5.80 3.55
C CYS A 100 -5.88 5.31 2.14
N HIS A 101 -4.94 4.38 2.00
CA HIS A 101 -4.51 3.90 0.68
C HIS A 101 -5.58 3.07 -0.04
N GLN A 102 -6.50 2.43 0.69
CA GLN A 102 -7.66 1.78 0.10
C GLN A 102 -8.73 2.80 -0.27
N LEU A 103 -9.06 3.72 0.64
CA LEU A 103 -10.14 4.69 0.45
C LEU A 103 -9.88 5.65 -0.71
N MET A 104 -8.63 6.09 -0.90
CA MET A 104 -8.26 7.02 -1.99
C MET A 104 -8.61 6.46 -3.37
N THR A 105 -8.45 5.16 -3.58
CA THR A 105 -8.81 4.50 -4.84
C THR A 105 -10.26 4.04 -4.85
N GLU A 106 -10.76 3.45 -3.76
CA GLU A 106 -12.10 2.90 -3.64
C GLU A 106 -13.22 3.97 -3.75
N ALA A 107 -12.97 5.17 -3.23
CA ALA A 107 -13.91 6.30 -3.30
C ALA A 107 -13.74 7.15 -4.57
N GLY A 108 -12.88 6.74 -5.53
CA GLY A 108 -12.70 7.42 -6.81
C GLY A 108 -11.95 8.75 -6.74
N TYR A 109 -11.20 9.01 -5.64
CA TYR A 109 -10.39 10.21 -5.51
C TYR A 109 -9.17 10.22 -6.43
N VAL A 110 -8.69 9.05 -6.84
CA VAL A 110 -7.54 8.89 -7.71
C VAL A 110 -7.97 8.27 -9.04
N LYS A 111 -7.47 8.84 -10.13
CA LYS A 111 -7.74 8.38 -11.50
C LYS A 111 -6.42 8.19 -12.25
N PRO A 112 -6.41 7.36 -13.30
CA PRO A 112 -5.23 7.22 -14.17
C PRO A 112 -4.70 8.57 -14.67
N GLY A 113 -3.40 8.76 -14.61
CA GLY A 113 -2.72 9.98 -15.02
C GLY A 113 -2.72 11.13 -14.00
N ASN A 114 -3.37 10.97 -12.85
CA ASN A 114 -3.31 11.97 -11.79
C ASN A 114 -1.92 12.08 -11.15
N ILE A 115 -1.62 13.24 -10.59
CA ILE A 115 -0.48 13.49 -9.69
C ILE A 115 -1.02 13.68 -8.27
N VAL A 116 -0.67 12.74 -7.38
CA VAL A 116 -1.23 12.65 -6.04
C VAL A 116 -0.12 12.58 -5.00
N PHE A 117 -0.24 13.37 -3.94
CA PHE A 117 0.67 13.30 -2.79
C PHE A 117 -0.07 12.96 -1.51
N GLY A 118 0.62 12.25 -0.61
CA GLY A 118 0.07 11.92 0.70
C GLY A 118 1.11 12.05 1.80
N THR A 119 0.65 12.21 3.04
CA THR A 119 1.54 12.28 4.21
C THR A 119 2.09 10.93 4.65
N ASP A 120 1.70 9.84 3.99
CA ASP A 120 2.21 8.49 4.24
C ASP A 120 3.14 8.01 3.11
N SER A 121 4.17 7.26 3.47
CA SER A 121 5.15 6.72 2.52
C SER A 121 4.55 5.74 1.50
N HIS A 122 3.51 4.97 1.90
CA HIS A 122 2.83 4.02 1.01
C HIS A 122 1.81 4.68 0.06
N THR A 123 1.83 5.99 -0.07
CA THR A 123 1.07 6.73 -1.10
C THR A 123 1.41 6.23 -2.52
N THR A 124 2.56 5.58 -2.72
CA THR A 124 2.93 4.87 -3.96
C THR A 124 1.85 3.88 -4.43
N THR A 125 0.97 3.43 -3.54
CA THR A 125 -0.14 2.49 -3.81
C THR A 125 -0.99 2.90 -5.01
N TYR A 126 -1.23 4.20 -5.22
CA TYR A 126 -2.17 4.66 -6.25
C TYR A 126 -1.63 4.50 -7.69
N GLY A 127 -0.37 4.17 -7.84
CA GLY A 127 0.18 3.75 -9.13
C GLY A 127 -0.44 2.47 -9.70
N CYS A 128 -1.14 1.70 -8.86
CA CYS A 128 -1.93 0.52 -9.27
C CYS A 128 -2.99 0.84 -10.33
N VAL A 129 -3.49 2.08 -10.35
CA VAL A 129 -4.42 2.60 -11.35
C VAL A 129 -3.74 3.52 -12.38
N GLY A 130 -2.40 3.59 -12.41
CA GLY A 130 -1.65 4.42 -13.35
C GLY A 130 -1.59 5.90 -12.98
N ALA A 131 -1.64 6.23 -11.68
CA ALA A 131 -1.41 7.57 -11.17
C ALA A 131 0.03 7.74 -10.69
N PHE A 132 0.67 8.88 -10.94
CA PHE A 132 1.89 9.23 -10.21
C PHE A 132 1.52 9.59 -8.77
N SER A 133 2.01 8.81 -7.84
CA SER A 133 1.69 9.01 -6.42
C SER A 133 2.91 8.77 -5.54
N SER A 134 3.09 9.65 -4.55
CA SER A 134 4.27 9.61 -3.68
C SER A 134 3.99 10.17 -2.30
N GLY A 135 4.64 9.59 -1.29
CA GLY A 135 4.69 10.15 0.06
C GLY A 135 5.57 11.40 0.13
N ILE A 136 5.16 12.35 0.95
CA ILE A 136 5.88 13.61 1.22
C ILE A 136 5.79 13.97 2.72
N GLY A 137 6.66 14.87 3.16
CA GLY A 137 6.63 15.39 4.52
C GLY A 137 5.47 16.37 4.76
N TYR A 138 5.21 16.66 6.03
CA TYR A 138 4.14 17.57 6.42
C TYR A 138 4.39 19.03 5.99
N THR A 139 5.65 19.42 5.85
CA THR A 139 6.04 20.76 5.37
C THR A 139 5.68 20.94 3.90
N GLU A 140 6.04 19.99 3.05
CA GLU A 140 5.67 19.97 1.64
C GLU A 140 4.15 19.90 1.48
N MET A 141 3.47 19.09 2.29
CA MET A 141 2.02 19.01 2.29
C MET A 141 1.39 20.36 2.60
N ALA A 142 1.85 21.08 3.63
CA ALA A 142 1.37 22.40 3.97
C ALA A 142 1.55 23.40 2.81
N SER A 143 2.69 23.33 2.11
CA SER A 143 2.93 24.18 0.92
C SER A 143 1.94 23.84 -0.21
N ILE A 144 1.70 22.56 -0.50
CA ILE A 144 0.71 22.15 -1.52
C ILE A 144 -0.69 22.63 -1.15
N LEU A 145 -1.07 22.53 0.12
CA LEU A 145 -2.39 23.02 0.56
C LEU A 145 -2.62 24.51 0.27
N GLY A 146 -1.57 25.31 0.30
CA GLY A 146 -1.64 26.75 -0.03
C GLY A 146 -1.52 27.05 -1.52
N THR A 147 -0.73 26.28 -2.26
CA THR A 147 -0.33 26.62 -3.64
C THR A 147 -0.94 25.72 -4.73
N GLY A 148 -1.31 24.48 -4.39
CA GLY A 148 -1.76 23.47 -5.36
C GLY A 148 -0.64 22.91 -6.23
N THR A 149 0.63 23.22 -5.92
CA THR A 149 1.78 22.81 -6.75
C THR A 149 2.89 22.17 -5.92
N MET A 150 3.72 21.37 -6.59
CA MET A 150 4.92 20.75 -6.00
C MET A 150 6.04 20.71 -7.03
N TRP A 151 7.27 21.02 -6.62
CA TRP A 151 8.42 20.72 -7.47
C TRP A 151 8.87 19.29 -7.31
N ILE A 152 9.23 18.65 -8.41
CA ILE A 152 9.77 17.29 -8.42
C ILE A 152 10.94 17.21 -9.38
N LYS A 153 11.87 16.32 -9.10
CA LYS A 153 12.82 15.84 -10.07
C LYS A 153 12.19 14.68 -10.82
N VAL A 154 12.16 14.70 -12.14
CA VAL A 154 11.65 13.58 -12.96
C VAL A 154 12.49 12.34 -12.66
N PRO A 155 11.91 11.24 -12.14
CA PRO A 155 12.69 10.06 -11.79
C PRO A 155 13.08 9.27 -13.03
N GLU A 156 14.22 8.58 -12.95
CA GLU A 156 14.57 7.49 -13.87
C GLU A 156 13.63 6.30 -13.63
N THR A 157 13.44 5.44 -14.62
CA THR A 157 12.53 4.29 -14.53
C THR A 157 13.29 2.97 -14.59
N ILE A 158 12.94 2.06 -13.68
CA ILE A 158 13.25 0.63 -13.73
C ILE A 158 12.03 -0.09 -14.28
N LYS A 159 12.19 -0.86 -15.36
CA LYS A 159 11.13 -1.71 -15.91
C LYS A 159 11.16 -3.08 -15.26
N VAL A 160 10.01 -3.53 -14.78
CA VAL A 160 9.82 -4.86 -14.20
C VAL A 160 8.85 -5.64 -15.05
N VAL A 161 9.31 -6.70 -15.67
CA VAL A 161 8.53 -7.58 -16.55
C VAL A 161 8.26 -8.88 -15.82
N VAL A 162 6.99 -9.29 -15.70
CA VAL A 162 6.60 -10.59 -15.16
C VAL A 162 5.70 -11.27 -16.18
N ASP A 163 6.21 -12.34 -16.78
CA ASP A 163 5.50 -13.11 -17.81
C ASP A 163 5.22 -14.54 -17.37
N GLY A 164 4.12 -15.12 -17.84
CA GLY A 164 3.69 -16.48 -17.56
C GLY A 164 2.54 -16.56 -16.56
N GLU A 165 2.34 -17.74 -15.99
CA GLU A 165 1.27 -18.05 -15.03
C GLU A 165 1.86 -18.35 -13.64
N LEU A 166 1.31 -17.70 -12.61
CA LEU A 166 1.76 -17.92 -11.23
C LEU A 166 1.32 -19.30 -10.74
N PRO A 167 2.16 -20.01 -9.95
CA PRO A 167 1.73 -21.18 -9.20
C PRO A 167 0.58 -20.82 -8.23
N ASP A 168 -0.33 -21.76 -7.99
CA ASP A 168 -1.52 -21.56 -7.17
C ASP A 168 -1.23 -21.07 -5.73
N ASN A 169 -0.09 -21.46 -5.19
CA ASN A 169 0.32 -21.07 -3.84
C ASN A 169 1.11 -19.76 -3.76
N VAL A 170 1.29 -19.06 -4.88
CA VAL A 170 2.00 -17.77 -4.98
C VAL A 170 1.01 -16.62 -5.16
N MET A 171 1.24 -15.51 -4.47
CA MET A 171 0.44 -14.29 -4.58
C MET A 171 1.32 -13.09 -5.00
N SER A 172 0.70 -11.97 -5.38
CA SER A 172 1.41 -10.74 -5.73
C SER A 172 2.37 -10.24 -4.64
N LYS A 173 2.09 -10.59 -3.37
CA LYS A 173 2.98 -10.32 -2.24
C LYS A 173 4.32 -11.03 -2.39
N ASP A 174 4.32 -12.28 -2.83
CA ASP A 174 5.55 -13.06 -3.03
C ASP A 174 6.40 -12.45 -4.14
N ILE A 175 5.76 -11.93 -5.22
CA ILE A 175 6.46 -11.25 -6.32
C ILE A 175 7.17 -9.99 -5.83
N ILE A 176 6.45 -9.11 -5.12
CA ILE A 176 7.04 -7.85 -4.69
C ILE A 176 8.10 -8.07 -3.60
N LEU A 177 7.94 -9.04 -2.72
CA LEU A 177 8.98 -9.40 -1.75
C LEU A 177 10.24 -9.91 -2.46
N ARG A 178 10.12 -10.78 -3.46
CA ARG A 178 11.25 -11.24 -4.28
C ARG A 178 11.95 -10.07 -4.96
N LEU A 179 11.20 -9.17 -5.61
CA LEU A 179 11.75 -7.99 -6.25
C LEU A 179 12.52 -7.08 -5.26
N ILE A 180 11.98 -6.88 -4.05
CA ILE A 180 12.66 -6.11 -3.00
C ILE A 180 13.96 -6.81 -2.57
N GLY A 181 13.95 -8.14 -2.43
CA GLY A 181 15.15 -8.92 -2.13
C GLY A 181 16.23 -8.79 -3.21
N ASP A 182 15.83 -8.80 -4.49
CA ASP A 182 16.75 -8.71 -5.63
C ASP A 182 17.29 -7.29 -5.87
N LEU A 183 16.53 -6.27 -5.50
CA LEU A 183 16.93 -4.86 -5.60
C LEU A 183 17.69 -4.36 -4.36
N GLY A 184 17.37 -4.89 -3.19
CA GLY A 184 17.72 -4.29 -1.91
C GLY A 184 16.76 -3.16 -1.50
N ALA A 185 16.80 -2.78 -0.24
CA ALA A 185 15.93 -1.73 0.34
C ALA A 185 16.15 -0.33 -0.24
N ASP A 186 17.25 -0.08 -0.93
CA ASP A 186 17.64 1.19 -1.54
C ASP A 186 17.83 1.13 -3.07
N GLY A 187 17.68 -0.06 -3.69
CA GLY A 187 17.98 -0.31 -5.09
C GLY A 187 17.14 0.47 -6.10
N ALA A 188 15.99 0.99 -5.67
CA ALA A 188 15.12 1.85 -6.48
C ALA A 188 15.03 3.29 -5.91
N THR A 189 15.98 3.71 -5.07
CA THR A 189 15.94 5.04 -4.44
C THR A 189 15.70 6.15 -5.44
N TYR A 190 14.60 6.89 -5.23
CA TYR A 190 14.14 7.98 -6.08
C TYR A 190 13.83 7.59 -7.54
N ARG A 191 13.58 6.31 -7.84
CA ARG A 191 13.24 5.82 -9.18
C ARG A 191 11.77 5.45 -9.27
N ALA A 192 11.23 5.46 -10.48
CA ALA A 192 9.93 4.87 -10.78
C ALA A 192 10.11 3.37 -11.05
N LEU A 193 9.20 2.55 -10.54
CA LEU A 193 9.05 1.16 -10.99
C LEU A 193 7.88 1.09 -11.98
N GLU A 194 8.12 0.57 -13.18
CA GLU A 194 7.07 0.36 -14.18
C GLU A 194 6.87 -1.15 -14.38
N PHE A 195 5.69 -1.63 -13.96
CA PHE A 195 5.34 -3.05 -14.00
C PHE A 195 4.61 -3.40 -15.29
N THR A 196 5.05 -4.46 -15.96
CA THR A 196 4.50 -4.94 -17.23
C THR A 196 4.65 -6.46 -17.36
N GLY A 197 4.16 -7.02 -18.46
CA GLY A 197 4.19 -8.46 -18.75
C GLY A 197 2.80 -9.10 -18.65
N SER A 198 2.69 -10.33 -19.13
CA SER A 198 1.41 -11.05 -19.21
C SER A 198 0.81 -11.33 -17.82
N THR A 199 1.63 -11.70 -16.85
CA THR A 199 1.20 -11.89 -15.46
C THR A 199 0.63 -10.61 -14.88
N VAL A 200 1.34 -9.47 -15.05
CA VAL A 200 0.92 -8.16 -14.54
C VAL A 200 -0.40 -7.71 -15.18
N LYS A 201 -0.57 -7.92 -16.49
CA LYS A 201 -1.82 -7.63 -17.21
C LYS A 201 -2.99 -8.44 -16.66
N ASN A 202 -2.73 -9.69 -16.26
CA ASN A 202 -3.77 -10.57 -15.72
C ASN A 202 -4.14 -10.30 -14.27
N MET A 203 -3.31 -9.55 -13.52
CA MET A 203 -3.58 -9.19 -12.11
C MET A 203 -4.85 -8.38 -11.95
N THR A 204 -5.54 -8.59 -10.83
CA THR A 204 -6.57 -7.69 -10.33
C THR A 204 -5.96 -6.35 -9.91
N VAL A 205 -6.78 -5.31 -9.79
CA VAL A 205 -6.31 -4.03 -9.23
C VAL A 205 -5.84 -4.21 -7.78
N ALA A 206 -6.47 -5.08 -7.00
CA ALA A 206 -6.06 -5.38 -5.63
C ALA A 206 -4.64 -5.99 -5.57
N SER A 207 -4.31 -6.93 -6.46
CA SER A 207 -2.96 -7.48 -6.60
C SER A 207 -1.94 -6.43 -7.03
N ARG A 208 -2.29 -5.53 -7.98
CA ARG A 208 -1.45 -4.38 -8.37
C ARG A 208 -1.23 -3.42 -7.21
N MET A 209 -2.26 -3.19 -6.36
CA MET A 209 -2.14 -2.36 -5.16
C MET A 209 -1.10 -2.91 -4.18
N THR A 210 -1.05 -4.22 -3.97
CA THR A 210 -0.04 -4.86 -3.12
C THR A 210 1.38 -4.55 -3.61
N MET A 211 1.62 -4.69 -4.91
CA MET A 211 2.93 -4.43 -5.50
C MET A 211 3.30 -2.94 -5.48
N ALA A 212 2.36 -2.07 -5.87
CA ALA A 212 2.57 -0.62 -5.84
C ALA A 212 2.81 -0.09 -4.42
N ASN A 213 2.09 -0.63 -3.44
CA ASN A 213 2.23 -0.27 -2.03
C ASN A 213 3.65 -0.52 -1.53
N MET A 214 4.19 -1.70 -1.80
CA MET A 214 5.50 -2.11 -1.28
C MET A 214 6.69 -1.62 -2.10
N ALA A 215 6.49 -0.95 -3.21
CA ALA A 215 7.58 -0.40 -4.02
C ALA A 215 8.48 0.58 -3.24
N ILE A 216 7.90 1.32 -2.29
CA ILE A 216 8.65 2.21 -1.40
C ILE A 216 9.67 1.46 -0.53
N GLU A 217 9.46 0.18 -0.26
CA GLU A 217 10.38 -0.63 0.54
C GLU A 217 11.68 -0.99 -0.21
N ALA A 218 11.72 -0.76 -1.53
CA ALA A 218 12.95 -0.73 -2.34
C ALA A 218 13.46 0.71 -2.56
N GLY A 219 12.88 1.73 -1.91
CA GLY A 219 13.23 3.14 -2.07
C GLY A 219 12.55 3.84 -3.25
N ALA A 220 11.62 3.19 -3.95
CA ALA A 220 10.99 3.77 -5.14
C ALA A 220 10.17 5.03 -4.83
N LYS A 221 10.26 6.03 -5.71
CA LYS A 221 9.48 7.27 -5.64
C LYS A 221 8.02 7.02 -5.99
N CYS A 222 7.75 6.14 -6.94
CA CYS A 222 6.43 5.69 -7.36
C CYS A 222 6.51 4.32 -8.01
N ALA A 223 5.36 3.67 -8.17
CA ALA A 223 5.20 2.42 -8.91
C ALA A 223 4.02 2.57 -9.85
N LEU A 224 4.13 2.12 -11.08
CA LEU A 224 3.16 2.41 -12.14
C LEU A 224 2.75 1.13 -12.87
N PHE A 225 1.45 1.02 -13.08
CA PHE A 225 0.81 0.00 -13.90
C PHE A 225 0.08 0.68 -15.05
N THR A 226 0.12 0.08 -16.23
CA THR A 226 -0.66 0.54 -17.38
C THR A 226 -2.15 0.42 -17.07
N PRO A 227 -2.93 1.51 -17.16
CA PRO A 227 -4.38 1.44 -17.02
C PRO A 227 -5.01 0.58 -18.14
N ASP A 228 -5.96 -0.25 -17.75
CA ASP A 228 -6.67 -1.16 -18.65
C ASP A 228 -8.16 -1.22 -18.29
N GLU A 229 -8.89 -2.16 -18.87
CA GLU A 229 -10.32 -2.38 -18.62
C GLU A 229 -10.61 -2.67 -17.14
N LYS A 230 -9.75 -3.43 -16.46
CA LYS A 230 -9.89 -3.70 -15.02
C LYS A 230 -9.73 -2.42 -14.20
N THR A 231 -8.82 -1.54 -14.60
CA THR A 231 -8.65 -0.21 -14.00
C THR A 231 -9.89 0.66 -14.22
N ALA A 232 -10.43 0.67 -15.44
CA ALA A 232 -11.64 1.42 -15.80
C ALA A 232 -12.84 0.95 -14.97
N GLU A 233 -13.05 -0.35 -14.86
CA GLU A 233 -14.12 -0.97 -14.06
C GLU A 233 -13.95 -0.63 -12.57
N TYR A 234 -12.73 -0.79 -12.01
CA TYR A 234 -12.44 -0.51 -10.62
C TYR A 234 -12.68 0.97 -10.26
N CYS A 235 -12.27 1.89 -11.12
CA CYS A 235 -12.45 3.32 -10.93
C CYS A 235 -13.86 3.81 -11.30
N GLY A 236 -14.69 2.98 -11.92
CA GLY A 236 -16.03 3.36 -12.40
C GLY A 236 -16.00 4.46 -13.47
N ILE A 237 -15.03 4.42 -14.39
CA ILE A 237 -14.83 5.43 -15.43
C ILE A 237 -14.62 4.79 -16.81
N GLU A 238 -14.83 5.58 -17.87
CA GLU A 238 -14.28 5.30 -19.18
C GLU A 238 -12.91 5.97 -19.32
N LEU A 239 -11.91 5.21 -19.81
CA LEU A 239 -10.57 5.76 -20.04
C LEU A 239 -10.60 6.67 -21.28
N ASN A 240 -10.11 7.90 -21.12
CA ASN A 240 -9.88 8.80 -22.25
C ASN A 240 -8.60 8.42 -23.04
N ASP A 241 -8.34 9.09 -24.17
CA ASP A 241 -7.22 8.76 -25.05
C ASP A 241 -5.86 8.90 -24.37
N PHE A 242 -5.68 9.92 -23.53
CA PHE A 242 -4.46 10.08 -22.74
C PHE A 242 -4.27 8.91 -21.76
N GLN A 243 -5.31 8.53 -21.01
CA GLN A 243 -5.25 7.43 -20.06
C GLN A 243 -4.98 6.08 -20.74
N LYS A 244 -5.55 5.84 -21.93
CA LYS A 244 -5.25 4.66 -22.76
C LYS A 244 -3.80 4.64 -23.28
N SER A 245 -3.18 5.80 -23.43
CA SER A 245 -1.78 5.92 -23.87
C SER A 245 -0.73 5.73 -22.77
N LEU A 246 -1.16 5.55 -21.51
CA LEU A 246 -0.28 5.40 -20.35
C LEU A 246 0.38 4.00 -20.27
N SER A 247 1.16 3.68 -21.30
CA SER A 247 2.12 2.58 -21.33
C SER A 247 3.46 3.12 -21.78
N GLY A 248 4.58 2.52 -21.35
CA GLY A 248 5.89 2.89 -21.87
C GLY A 248 5.99 2.62 -23.38
N ASP A 249 6.57 3.55 -24.13
CA ASP A 249 6.80 3.37 -25.55
C ASP A 249 7.79 2.23 -25.81
N THR A 250 7.76 1.65 -26.99
CA THR A 250 8.63 0.52 -27.34
C THR A 250 10.11 0.90 -27.35
N ASP A 251 10.41 2.17 -27.65
CA ASP A 251 11.76 2.76 -27.64
C ASP A 251 12.02 3.66 -26.42
N ALA A 252 11.21 3.54 -25.36
CA ALA A 252 11.44 4.23 -24.10
C ALA A 252 12.75 3.76 -23.44
N THR A 253 13.44 4.68 -22.79
CA THR A 253 14.71 4.39 -22.11
C THR A 253 14.48 4.06 -20.64
N TYR A 254 14.95 2.88 -20.24
CA TYR A 254 14.94 2.40 -18.85
C TYR A 254 16.37 2.25 -18.36
N ILE A 255 16.66 2.66 -17.11
CA ILE A 255 18.01 2.48 -16.54
C ILE A 255 18.33 1.01 -16.25
N LYS A 256 17.28 0.21 -16.03
CA LYS A 256 17.36 -1.23 -15.79
C LYS A 256 16.06 -1.90 -16.21
N THR A 257 16.16 -3.10 -16.78
CA THR A 257 15.02 -3.99 -16.97
C THR A 257 15.26 -5.26 -16.18
N ILE A 258 14.27 -5.65 -15.37
CA ILE A 258 14.28 -6.89 -14.59
C ILE A 258 13.17 -7.76 -15.16
N THR A 259 13.49 -9.01 -15.49
CA THR A 259 12.51 -9.93 -16.07
C THR A 259 12.41 -11.18 -15.21
N TYR A 260 11.18 -11.56 -14.89
CA TYR A 260 10.83 -12.78 -14.17
C TYR A 260 9.91 -13.65 -15.02
N ARG A 261 10.06 -14.96 -14.87
CA ARG A 261 9.06 -15.94 -15.29
C ARG A 261 8.18 -16.26 -14.10
N ALA A 262 6.88 -16.16 -14.28
CA ALA A 262 5.91 -16.36 -13.18
C ALA A 262 5.98 -17.75 -12.55
N GLU A 263 6.30 -18.76 -13.36
CA GLU A 263 6.41 -20.15 -12.93
C GLU A 263 7.59 -20.40 -11.97
N ASP A 264 8.59 -19.49 -11.97
CA ASP A 264 9.78 -19.64 -11.12
C ASP A 264 9.57 -19.07 -9.70
N PHE A 265 8.44 -18.38 -9.45
CA PHE A 265 8.13 -17.89 -8.12
C PHE A 265 7.70 -19.01 -7.17
N VAL A 266 8.17 -18.90 -5.95
CA VAL A 266 7.76 -19.73 -4.82
C VAL A 266 7.30 -18.82 -3.66
N PRO A 267 6.51 -19.34 -2.71
CA PRO A 267 6.19 -18.58 -1.50
C PRO A 267 7.45 -18.17 -0.75
N VAL A 268 7.54 -16.87 -0.42
CA VAL A 268 8.70 -16.27 0.25
C VAL A 268 8.31 -15.51 1.50
N MET A 269 9.28 -15.25 2.37
CA MET A 269 9.13 -14.38 3.53
C MET A 269 10.27 -13.36 3.60
N ALA A 270 9.91 -12.13 4.01
CA ALA A 270 10.92 -11.18 4.49
C ALA A 270 11.21 -11.51 5.96
N CYS A 271 12.47 -11.83 6.26
CA CYS A 271 12.92 -12.18 7.61
C CYS A 271 13.14 -10.93 8.49
N PRO A 272 13.07 -11.06 9.81
CA PRO A 272 13.39 -9.97 10.74
C PRO A 272 14.82 -9.44 10.53
N SER A 273 15.07 -8.16 10.58
CA SER A 273 14.27 -6.94 10.79
C SER A 273 14.39 -6.02 9.58
N GLN A 274 14.49 -6.62 8.39
CA GLN A 274 14.74 -5.93 7.10
C GLN A 274 13.82 -6.52 6.03
N VAL A 275 13.17 -5.66 5.24
CA VAL A 275 12.19 -6.10 4.23
C VAL A 275 12.85 -6.81 3.05
N ASP A 276 14.10 -6.49 2.75
CA ASP A 276 14.90 -7.07 1.66
C ASP A 276 15.61 -8.39 2.05
N LYS A 277 15.52 -8.81 3.30
CA LYS A 277 16.08 -10.09 3.75
C LYS A 277 15.12 -11.23 3.42
N ILE A 278 15.04 -11.58 2.16
CA ILE A 278 14.10 -12.58 1.64
C ILE A 278 14.66 -14.00 1.75
N ARG A 279 13.78 -14.93 2.14
CA ARG A 279 14.02 -16.39 2.08
C ARG A 279 12.79 -17.11 1.55
N ASP A 280 13.02 -18.26 0.93
CA ASP A 280 11.94 -19.15 0.59
C ASP A 280 11.29 -19.70 1.88
N VAL A 281 9.98 -19.89 1.88
CA VAL A 281 9.26 -20.39 3.07
C VAL A 281 9.79 -21.75 3.50
N SER A 282 10.17 -22.60 2.54
CA SER A 282 10.77 -23.93 2.80
C SER A 282 12.03 -23.87 3.69
N ASP A 283 12.81 -22.80 3.62
CA ASP A 283 14.04 -22.65 4.41
C ASP A 283 13.76 -22.31 5.89
N LEU A 284 12.52 -21.89 6.18
CA LEU A 284 12.09 -21.42 7.49
C LEU A 284 11.12 -22.39 8.17
N GLU A 285 10.74 -23.48 7.50
CA GLU A 285 9.76 -24.44 8.00
C GLU A 285 10.10 -24.95 9.41
N GLY A 286 9.08 -25.05 10.23
CA GLY A 286 9.20 -25.53 11.61
C GLY A 286 9.47 -24.43 12.64
N THR A 287 9.78 -23.18 12.23
CA THR A 287 9.93 -22.06 13.16
C THR A 287 8.59 -21.77 13.84
N GLU A 288 8.53 -21.93 15.17
CA GLU A 288 7.31 -21.66 15.96
C GLU A 288 6.96 -20.18 15.96
N ILE A 289 5.66 -19.87 15.99
CA ILE A 289 5.12 -18.51 15.98
C ILE A 289 4.06 -18.31 17.05
N ASP A 290 3.90 -17.08 17.53
CA ASP A 290 2.97 -16.71 18.59
C ASP A 290 1.74 -15.99 18.05
N GLN A 291 1.89 -15.33 16.91
CA GLN A 291 0.82 -14.53 16.31
C GLN A 291 0.87 -14.52 14.78
N VAL A 292 -0.29 -14.36 14.19
CA VAL A 292 -0.45 -14.07 12.76
C VAL A 292 -1.29 -12.82 12.61
N PHE A 293 -0.89 -11.93 11.69
CA PHE A 293 -1.64 -10.75 11.30
C PHE A 293 -1.94 -10.78 9.81
N ILE A 294 -3.23 -10.75 9.44
CA ILE A 294 -3.71 -10.64 8.06
C ILE A 294 -4.48 -9.34 7.92
N GLY A 295 -3.99 -8.44 7.07
CA GLY A 295 -4.59 -7.12 6.94
C GLY A 295 -3.64 -6.08 6.35
N SER A 296 -3.84 -4.84 6.74
CA SER A 296 -3.14 -3.64 6.30
C SER A 296 -3.51 -3.16 4.88
N CYS A 297 -2.92 -2.03 4.48
CA CYS A 297 -3.08 -1.51 3.12
C CYS A 297 -2.44 -2.41 2.04
N THR A 298 -1.59 -3.36 2.41
CA THR A 298 -1.02 -4.34 1.48
C THR A 298 -1.97 -5.49 1.20
N ASN A 299 -2.51 -6.15 2.22
CA ASN A 299 -3.25 -7.41 2.09
C ASN A 299 -4.45 -7.53 3.05
N GLY A 300 -5.28 -6.51 3.12
CA GLY A 300 -6.57 -6.54 3.82
C GLY A 300 -7.78 -6.44 2.87
N ARG A 301 -7.60 -6.67 1.56
CA ARG A 301 -8.64 -6.59 0.55
C ARG A 301 -9.44 -7.88 0.44
N LEU A 302 -10.54 -7.83 -0.29
CA LEU A 302 -11.46 -8.96 -0.40
C LEU A 302 -10.79 -10.25 -0.90
N GLU A 303 -9.91 -10.16 -1.90
CA GLU A 303 -9.18 -11.31 -2.41
C GLU A 303 -8.19 -11.90 -1.40
N ASP A 304 -7.57 -11.04 -0.58
CA ASP A 304 -6.65 -11.46 0.49
C ASP A 304 -7.40 -12.22 1.60
N LEU A 305 -8.55 -11.67 2.03
CA LEU A 305 -9.40 -12.29 3.04
C LEU A 305 -10.00 -13.61 2.54
N LYS A 306 -10.39 -13.67 1.26
CA LYS A 306 -10.87 -14.89 0.60
C LYS A 306 -9.79 -15.95 0.58
N ALA A 307 -8.58 -15.62 0.13
CA ALA A 307 -7.45 -16.54 0.08
C ALA A 307 -7.09 -17.11 1.47
N ALA A 308 -7.12 -16.25 2.50
CA ALA A 308 -6.94 -16.70 3.88
C ALA A 308 -8.08 -17.60 4.37
N ALA A 309 -9.33 -17.24 4.08
CA ALA A 309 -10.49 -18.04 4.45
C ALA A 309 -10.52 -19.41 3.77
N GLU A 310 -10.08 -19.52 2.51
CA GLU A 310 -9.96 -20.80 1.80
C GLU A 310 -9.00 -21.75 2.52
N VAL A 311 -7.87 -21.25 3.00
CA VAL A 311 -6.90 -22.03 3.78
C VAL A 311 -7.44 -22.43 5.16
N LEU A 312 -8.21 -21.54 5.81
CA LEU A 312 -8.73 -21.70 7.18
C LEU A 312 -10.03 -22.50 7.24
N LYS A 313 -10.73 -22.68 6.12
CA LYS A 313 -12.04 -23.34 6.07
C LYS A 313 -12.02 -24.74 6.68
N GLY A 314 -12.86 -24.95 7.71
CA GLY A 314 -12.95 -26.22 8.44
C GLY A 314 -11.74 -26.54 9.34
N LYS A 315 -10.81 -25.61 9.48
CA LYS A 315 -9.62 -25.75 10.34
C LYS A 315 -9.71 -24.77 11.53
N LYS A 316 -8.86 -24.96 12.51
CA LYS A 316 -8.73 -24.05 13.68
C LYS A 316 -7.31 -23.49 13.73
N VAL A 317 -7.20 -22.25 14.19
CA VAL A 317 -5.92 -21.65 14.55
C VAL A 317 -5.26 -22.48 15.65
N ALA A 318 -3.96 -22.68 15.57
CA ALA A 318 -3.19 -23.43 16.57
C ALA A 318 -3.39 -22.86 17.98
N LYS A 319 -3.43 -23.73 18.99
CA LYS A 319 -3.87 -23.42 20.37
C LYS A 319 -3.18 -22.20 21.00
N TYR A 320 -1.92 -21.97 20.70
CA TYR A 320 -1.12 -20.90 21.31
C TYR A 320 -0.85 -19.73 20.36
N VAL A 321 -1.50 -19.71 19.18
CA VAL A 321 -1.35 -18.65 18.18
C VAL A 321 -2.56 -17.72 18.22
N LYS A 322 -2.31 -16.43 18.20
CA LYS A 322 -3.34 -15.40 17.99
C LYS A 322 -3.42 -15.09 16.50
N LEU A 323 -4.56 -15.24 15.86
CA LEU A 323 -4.81 -14.76 14.50
C LEU A 323 -5.61 -13.47 14.55
N ILE A 324 -5.03 -12.37 14.06
CA ILE A 324 -5.70 -11.07 13.96
C ILE A 324 -5.95 -10.76 12.49
N VAL A 325 -7.19 -10.38 12.17
CA VAL A 325 -7.60 -10.03 10.80
C VAL A 325 -8.18 -8.63 10.78
N THR A 326 -7.64 -7.77 9.91
CA THR A 326 -8.06 -6.37 9.75
C THR A 326 -8.43 -6.11 8.30
N PRO A 327 -9.73 -5.98 7.95
CA PRO A 327 -10.17 -5.60 6.60
C PRO A 327 -9.68 -4.19 6.23
N ALA A 328 -9.38 -3.95 4.95
CA ALA A 328 -8.84 -2.66 4.52
C ALA A 328 -9.87 -1.53 4.49
N SER A 329 -11.17 -1.84 4.32
CA SER A 329 -12.24 -0.84 4.36
C SER A 329 -13.55 -1.42 4.87
N ARG A 330 -14.47 -0.54 5.26
CA ARG A 330 -15.83 -0.90 5.65
C ARG A 330 -16.59 -1.58 4.49
N LYS A 331 -16.36 -1.14 3.26
CA LYS A 331 -16.96 -1.74 2.07
C LYS A 331 -16.47 -3.18 1.89
N ILE A 332 -15.17 -3.41 1.98
CA ILE A 332 -14.57 -4.75 1.92
C ILE A 332 -15.09 -5.63 3.07
N TYR A 333 -15.17 -5.08 4.29
CA TYR A 333 -15.71 -5.80 5.44
C TYR A 333 -17.15 -6.27 5.21
N ARG A 334 -18.01 -5.39 4.67
CA ARG A 334 -19.39 -5.74 4.31
C ARG A 334 -19.44 -6.83 3.24
N GLN A 335 -18.67 -6.69 2.17
CA GLN A 335 -18.60 -7.70 1.10
C GLN A 335 -18.14 -9.06 1.65
N ALA A 336 -17.14 -9.06 2.55
CA ALA A 336 -16.65 -10.28 3.16
C ALA A 336 -17.71 -10.94 4.10
N ILE A 337 -18.56 -10.16 4.78
CA ILE A 337 -19.73 -10.68 5.52
C ILE A 337 -20.71 -11.32 4.54
N ASP A 338 -21.12 -10.61 3.51
CA ASP A 338 -22.13 -11.05 2.55
C ASP A 338 -21.68 -12.34 1.81
N MET A 339 -20.36 -12.58 1.69
CA MET A 339 -19.79 -13.81 1.11
C MET A 339 -19.51 -14.92 2.14
N GLY A 340 -19.82 -14.75 3.42
CA GLY A 340 -19.55 -15.72 4.48
C GLY A 340 -18.05 -15.88 4.84
N ILE A 341 -17.19 -15.00 4.34
CA ILE A 341 -15.75 -15.04 4.62
C ILE A 341 -15.48 -14.78 6.09
N MET A 342 -16.23 -13.82 6.69
CA MET A 342 -16.07 -13.46 8.10
C MET A 342 -16.48 -14.59 9.02
N ASP A 343 -17.49 -15.38 8.67
CA ASP A 343 -17.92 -16.54 9.44
C ASP A 343 -16.79 -17.60 9.46
N VAL A 344 -16.20 -17.91 8.31
CA VAL A 344 -15.07 -18.85 8.22
C VAL A 344 -13.89 -18.40 9.09
N LEU A 345 -13.53 -17.13 9.03
CA LEU A 345 -12.43 -16.57 9.83
C LEU A 345 -12.74 -16.64 11.33
N ALA A 346 -13.95 -16.27 11.74
CA ALA A 346 -14.39 -16.31 13.13
C ALA A 346 -14.45 -17.75 13.65
N GLU A 347 -15.01 -18.67 12.86
CA GLU A 347 -15.05 -20.10 13.19
C GLU A 347 -13.64 -20.70 13.35
N ALA A 348 -12.68 -20.26 12.54
CA ALA A 348 -11.28 -20.69 12.68
C ALA A 348 -10.63 -20.17 13.97
N GLY A 349 -11.21 -19.15 14.62
CA GLY A 349 -10.71 -18.53 15.86
C GLY A 349 -9.98 -17.21 15.65
N ALA A 350 -10.19 -16.52 14.51
CA ALA A 350 -9.61 -15.21 14.24
C ALA A 350 -10.25 -14.11 15.09
N ILE A 351 -9.45 -13.15 15.53
CA ILE A 351 -9.88 -11.87 16.10
C ILE A 351 -10.03 -10.89 14.95
N ILE A 352 -11.28 -10.55 14.59
CA ILE A 352 -11.57 -9.61 13.52
C ILE A 352 -11.65 -8.20 14.12
N THR A 353 -10.83 -7.29 13.58
CA THR A 353 -10.76 -5.92 14.07
C THR A 353 -11.48 -4.93 13.14
N HIS A 354 -11.65 -3.71 13.63
CA HIS A 354 -12.15 -2.60 12.84
C HIS A 354 -11.21 -2.28 11.65
N PRO A 355 -11.74 -1.94 10.46
CA PRO A 355 -10.93 -1.49 9.33
C PRO A 355 -10.09 -0.25 9.66
N GLY A 356 -8.78 -0.35 9.47
CA GLY A 356 -7.82 0.71 9.77
C GLY A 356 -6.38 0.21 9.66
N CYS A 357 -5.41 1.08 9.91
CA CYS A 357 -4.00 0.70 9.90
C CYS A 357 -3.64 -0.23 11.07
N GLY A 358 -4.21 0.01 12.25
CA GLY A 358 -4.22 -0.91 13.38
C GLY A 358 -2.84 -1.40 13.82
N LEU A 359 -2.73 -2.72 13.91
CA LEU A 359 -1.50 -3.39 14.34
C LEU A 359 -0.31 -3.16 13.39
N CYS A 360 -0.56 -2.92 12.09
CA CYS A 360 0.51 -2.65 11.11
C CYS A 360 1.41 -1.49 11.51
N CYS A 361 0.86 -0.45 12.15
CA CYS A 361 1.63 0.69 12.69
C CYS A 361 1.96 0.57 14.18
N GLY A 362 1.63 -0.57 14.81
CA GLY A 362 1.91 -0.80 16.23
C GLY A 362 1.05 0.03 17.18
N ARG A 363 -0.15 0.45 16.75
CA ARG A 363 -0.99 1.35 17.54
C ARG A 363 -2.16 0.69 18.23
N THR A 364 -2.86 -0.22 17.56
CA THR A 364 -4.08 -0.82 18.09
C THR A 364 -4.10 -2.33 17.92
N GLY A 365 -4.56 -3.05 18.95
CA GLY A 365 -4.94 -4.46 18.92
C GLY A 365 -3.83 -5.45 18.54
N GLY A 366 -3.31 -6.21 19.50
CA GLY A 366 -2.40 -7.31 19.22
C GLY A 366 -0.91 -6.96 19.26
N ILE A 367 -0.52 -5.91 19.98
CA ILE A 367 0.88 -5.54 20.21
C ILE A 367 1.62 -6.72 20.88
N LEU A 368 2.84 -6.99 20.40
CA LEU A 368 3.66 -8.10 20.84
C LEU A 368 4.73 -7.67 21.84
N THR A 369 5.17 -8.62 22.67
CA THR A 369 6.23 -8.44 23.66
C THR A 369 7.53 -9.16 23.29
N ASP A 370 8.54 -9.02 24.13
CA ASP A 370 9.89 -9.58 23.94
C ASP A 370 9.85 -11.09 23.65
N GLY A 371 10.50 -11.50 22.58
CA GLY A 371 10.66 -12.90 22.18
C GLY A 371 9.50 -13.49 21.39
N GLU A 372 8.38 -12.77 21.21
CA GLU A 372 7.28 -13.24 20.36
C GLU A 372 7.64 -13.12 18.86
N ARG A 373 7.14 -14.09 18.08
CA ARG A 373 7.27 -14.16 16.62
C ARG A 373 5.93 -13.99 15.96
N VAL A 374 5.88 -13.13 14.93
CA VAL A 374 4.65 -12.90 14.16
C VAL A 374 4.89 -13.10 12.68
N VAL A 375 3.98 -13.82 12.02
CA VAL A 375 3.85 -13.83 10.55
C VAL A 375 2.79 -12.81 10.17
N ALA A 376 3.14 -11.83 9.35
CA ALA A 376 2.28 -10.71 9.04
C ALA A 376 2.22 -10.39 7.55
N THR A 377 1.06 -9.91 7.09
CA THR A 377 0.87 -9.49 5.70
C THR A 377 1.08 -7.98 5.51
N ASN A 378 1.48 -7.26 6.54
CA ASN A 378 1.82 -5.84 6.46
C ASN A 378 3.08 -5.60 5.60
N ASN A 379 3.55 -4.36 5.53
CA ASN A 379 4.60 -3.93 4.60
C ASN A 379 5.97 -3.76 5.23
N ARG A 380 6.08 -3.70 6.56
CA ARG A 380 7.34 -3.43 7.28
C ARG A 380 7.54 -4.35 8.47
N ASN A 381 8.79 -4.77 8.66
CA ASN A 381 9.21 -5.64 9.76
C ASN A 381 10.38 -5.06 10.59
N PHE A 382 10.50 -3.73 10.62
CA PHE A 382 11.53 -3.04 11.38
C PHE A 382 11.38 -3.28 12.90
N LEU A 383 12.48 -3.17 13.62
CA LEU A 383 12.50 -3.27 15.08
C LEU A 383 11.48 -2.30 15.72
N GLY A 384 10.67 -2.80 16.63
CA GLY A 384 9.64 -2.01 17.31
C GLY A 384 8.37 -1.72 16.52
N ARG A 385 8.24 -2.26 15.29
CA ARG A 385 7.08 -1.94 14.41
C ARG A 385 5.74 -2.43 14.94
N MET A 386 5.69 -3.62 15.57
CA MET A 386 4.45 -4.23 16.05
C MET A 386 4.48 -4.53 17.55
N GLY A 387 5.38 -3.90 18.31
CA GLY A 387 5.55 -4.11 19.72
C GLY A 387 6.94 -3.67 20.19
N THR A 388 7.58 -4.49 21.04
CA THR A 388 8.95 -4.20 21.50
C THR A 388 9.98 -4.40 20.37
N SER A 389 11.19 -3.87 20.56
CA SER A 389 12.28 -4.04 19.59
C SER A 389 12.85 -5.46 19.50
N LYS A 390 12.38 -6.37 20.36
CA LYS A 390 12.80 -7.79 20.38
C LYS A 390 11.76 -8.73 19.76
N VAL A 391 10.74 -8.20 19.12
CA VAL A 391 9.75 -8.97 18.32
C VAL A 391 10.36 -9.33 16.98
N GLU A 392 10.20 -10.59 16.57
CA GLU A 392 10.58 -11.08 15.25
C GLU A 392 9.37 -11.03 14.30
N ILE A 393 9.43 -10.17 13.28
CA ILE A 393 8.35 -9.99 12.32
C ILE A 393 8.75 -10.60 10.97
N TYR A 394 7.99 -11.60 10.51
CA TYR A 394 8.12 -12.24 9.20
C TYR A 394 7.01 -11.73 8.28
N LEU A 395 7.35 -11.16 7.13
CA LEU A 395 6.34 -10.72 6.15
C LEU A 395 6.06 -11.82 5.15
N ALA A 396 4.79 -12.11 4.92
CA ALA A 396 4.35 -13.17 4.03
C ALA A 396 3.06 -12.81 3.28
N SER A 397 2.70 -13.62 2.28
CA SER A 397 1.40 -13.56 1.61
C SER A 397 0.25 -14.05 2.51
N PRO A 398 -1.01 -13.65 2.25
CA PRO A 398 -2.18 -14.11 3.02
C PRO A 398 -2.32 -15.63 3.08
N LYS A 399 -2.07 -16.36 1.99
CA LYS A 399 -2.10 -17.83 1.97
C LYS A 399 -1.07 -18.42 2.93
N THR A 400 0.16 -17.94 2.86
CA THR A 400 1.26 -18.39 3.73
C THR A 400 0.95 -18.07 5.20
N ALA A 401 0.49 -16.84 5.48
CA ALA A 401 0.14 -16.42 6.84
C ALA A 401 -0.99 -17.29 7.43
N ALA A 402 -2.04 -17.56 6.65
CA ALA A 402 -3.14 -18.42 7.09
C ALA A 402 -2.69 -19.87 7.35
N ALA A 403 -1.82 -20.44 6.50
CA ALA A 403 -1.26 -21.77 6.70
C ALA A 403 -0.44 -21.84 8.00
N CYS A 404 0.39 -20.83 8.26
CA CYS A 404 1.16 -20.72 9.50
C CYS A 404 0.26 -20.61 10.74
N ALA A 405 -0.88 -19.89 10.65
CA ALA A 405 -1.83 -19.76 11.75
C ALA A 405 -2.43 -21.13 12.15
N VAL A 406 -2.73 -21.98 11.17
CA VAL A 406 -3.24 -23.35 11.41
C VAL A 406 -2.16 -24.24 12.01
N ALA A 407 -0.94 -24.15 11.47
CA ALA A 407 0.16 -25.04 11.88
C ALA A 407 0.82 -24.63 13.21
N GLY A 408 0.70 -23.39 13.65
CA GLY A 408 1.41 -22.84 14.83
C GLY A 408 2.90 -22.60 14.58
N LYS A 409 3.33 -22.71 13.34
CA LYS A 409 4.72 -22.58 12.90
C LYS A 409 4.77 -22.18 11.44
N ILE A 410 5.93 -21.73 10.98
CA ILE A 410 6.13 -21.45 9.55
C ILE A 410 6.03 -22.72 8.74
N VAL A 411 5.15 -22.72 7.75
CA VAL A 411 4.93 -23.81 6.78
C VAL A 411 4.64 -23.25 5.40
N LYS A 412 4.96 -24.02 4.38
CA LYS A 412 4.60 -23.71 3.00
C LYS A 412 3.07 -23.84 2.83
N PRO A 413 2.38 -22.90 2.17
CA PRO A 413 0.97 -23.07 1.81
C PRO A 413 0.84 -24.15 0.72
N GLU A 414 -0.24 -24.95 0.83
CA GLU A 414 -0.62 -25.96 -0.15
C GLU A 414 -1.15 -25.34 -1.44
#